data_375a615ad96cb82c0e6ca339697df651
#
_entry.id   375a615ad96cb82c0e6ca339697df651
#
_cell.length_a   1.000
_cell.length_b   1.000
_cell.length_c   1.000
_cell.angle_alpha   90.00
_cell.angle_beta   90.00
_cell.angle_gamma   90.00
#
_symmetry.space_group_name_H-M   'P 1'
#
loop_
_entity.id
_entity.type
_entity.pdbx_description
1 polymer ?
#
loop_
_entity_poly.entity_id
_entity_poly.type
_entity_poly.pdbx_seq_one_letter_code
_entity_poly.pdbx_strand_id
1 'polypeptide(L)'
;MLLRFTKMHGLGNDFMVIDLVSQHAHIQPKHAKQWGDRHTGVGFDQLLIVEPPQNPDVDFRYRIFNSDGSEVEQCGNGARCFARFVVDKRLTVKRKIKVETKGGIIELDIRPDGQIRVDMGPPRLVPSEIPFQADQEALSYPLEVDGQRVELAAVSMGNPHAVLRVDSVEQAPVHELGPKIEHHPRFPQRVNVGFLQVVDRRHARLRVWERGAGETQACGTGACAAAVAAIRQGWMDSPVQVELPGGRLSIEWAGPGQPVMMTGPAVRVFEGQVRL
;
A
#
# COMPACT_ATOMS: atom_id res chain seq x y z
N MET A 1 19.04 8.64 24.89
CA MET A 1 18.01 9.67 24.73
C MET A 1 16.64 8.99 24.66
N LEU A 2 15.57 9.63 25.19
CA LEU A 2 14.20 9.11 25.01
C LEU A 2 13.56 9.79 23.81
N LEU A 3 12.99 8.98 22.91
CA LEU A 3 12.24 9.43 21.75
C LEU A 3 10.75 9.10 21.91
N ARG A 4 9.91 10.10 21.69
CA ARG A 4 8.45 9.91 21.66
C ARG A 4 8.05 9.36 20.29
N PHE A 5 7.13 8.42 20.29
CA PHE A 5 6.52 7.85 19.11
C PHE A 5 5.00 7.72 19.23
N THR A 6 4.33 7.53 18.12
CA THR A 6 2.92 7.17 18.07
C THR A 6 2.77 5.85 17.32
N LYS A 7 2.05 4.89 17.91
CA LYS A 7 1.63 3.66 17.25
C LYS A 7 0.35 3.92 16.47
N MET A 8 0.37 3.56 15.19
CA MET A 8 -0.75 3.76 14.26
C MET A 8 -0.97 2.52 13.40
N HIS A 9 -2.12 2.43 12.75
CA HIS A 9 -2.34 1.47 11.67
C HIS A 9 -3.26 2.02 10.59
N GLY A 10 -3.06 1.50 9.36
CA GLY A 10 -3.98 1.64 8.24
C GLY A 10 -4.50 0.27 7.84
N LEU A 11 -5.72 -0.06 8.28
CA LEU A 11 -6.36 -1.37 7.99
C LEU A 11 -5.55 -2.59 8.46
N GLY A 12 -4.98 -2.53 9.67
CA GLY A 12 -4.21 -3.63 10.26
C GLY A 12 -2.71 -3.61 9.91
N ASN A 13 -2.28 -2.96 8.84
CA ASN A 13 -0.86 -2.68 8.59
C ASN A 13 -0.39 -1.62 9.59
N ASP A 14 0.52 -1.97 10.49
CA ASP A 14 0.84 -1.19 11.68
C ASP A 14 2.21 -0.50 11.62
N PHE A 15 2.24 0.68 12.20
CA PHE A 15 3.37 1.62 12.11
C PHE A 15 3.78 2.17 13.47
N MET A 16 5.08 2.33 13.64
CA MET A 16 5.65 3.23 14.63
C MET A 16 6.01 4.55 13.92
N VAL A 17 5.45 5.67 14.37
CA VAL A 17 5.68 6.99 13.75
C VAL A 17 6.48 7.86 14.69
N ILE A 18 7.63 8.38 14.20
CA ILE A 18 8.53 9.26 14.95
C ILE A 18 8.58 10.62 14.26
N ASP A 19 8.38 11.68 15.04
CA ASP A 19 8.53 13.07 14.63
C ASP A 19 9.96 13.54 14.89
N LEU A 20 10.70 13.82 13.83
CA LEU A 20 12.01 14.48 13.87
C LEU A 20 11.95 15.95 13.43
N VAL A 21 10.76 16.53 13.29
CA VAL A 21 10.57 17.99 13.17
C VAL A 21 10.72 18.66 14.53
N SER A 22 10.11 18.07 15.58
CA SER A 22 10.18 18.60 16.96
C SER A 22 11.15 17.85 17.86
N GLN A 23 11.72 16.74 17.42
CA GLN A 23 12.74 15.94 18.14
C GLN A 23 13.98 15.79 17.28
N HIS A 24 15.15 15.79 17.91
CA HIS A 24 16.43 15.64 17.20
C HIS A 24 17.04 14.27 17.50
N ALA A 25 17.14 13.43 16.48
CA ALA A 25 17.76 12.11 16.58
C ALA A 25 18.27 11.63 15.22
N HIS A 26 19.26 10.76 15.24
CA HIS A 26 19.73 10.06 14.05
C HIS A 26 19.23 8.62 14.07
N ILE A 27 18.20 8.34 13.28
CA ILE A 27 17.62 7.01 13.16
C ILE A 27 18.36 6.21 12.08
N GLN A 28 18.85 5.03 12.47
CA GLN A 28 19.57 4.09 11.61
C GLN A 28 18.72 2.82 11.38
N PRO A 29 18.99 2.04 10.31
CA PRO A 29 18.29 0.77 10.03
C PRO A 29 18.25 -0.21 11.20
N LYS A 30 19.32 -0.26 12.00
CA LYS A 30 19.38 -1.12 13.20
C LYS A 30 18.31 -0.80 14.25
N HIS A 31 17.90 0.48 14.36
CA HIS A 31 16.85 0.89 15.29
C HIS A 31 15.48 0.40 14.81
N ALA A 32 15.20 0.46 13.49
CA ALA A 32 13.99 -0.11 12.92
C ALA A 32 13.90 -1.61 13.20
N LYS A 33 15.01 -2.35 13.01
CA LYS A 33 15.08 -3.78 13.31
C LYS A 33 14.87 -4.09 14.80
N GLN A 34 15.50 -3.35 15.71
CA GLN A 34 15.37 -3.54 17.14
C GLN A 34 13.96 -3.23 17.64
N TRP A 35 13.40 -2.08 17.24
CA TRP A 35 12.07 -1.66 17.69
C TRP A 35 10.93 -2.39 16.99
N GLY A 36 11.18 -2.92 15.77
CA GLY A 36 10.20 -3.69 14.99
C GLY A 36 9.92 -5.08 15.54
N ASP A 37 10.80 -5.63 16.38
CA ASP A 37 10.59 -6.92 16.99
C ASP A 37 9.36 -6.91 17.88
N ARG A 38 8.41 -7.85 17.65
CA ARG A 38 7.11 -7.87 18.34
C ARG A 38 7.18 -8.45 19.76
N HIS A 39 8.31 -9.05 20.12
CA HIS A 39 8.50 -9.66 21.46
C HIS A 39 9.39 -8.81 22.36
N THR A 40 10.40 -8.15 21.79
CA THR A 40 11.42 -7.41 22.54
C THR A 40 11.44 -5.91 22.25
N GLY A 41 10.71 -5.46 21.22
CA GLY A 41 10.56 -4.07 20.83
C GLY A 41 9.13 -3.53 20.96
N VAL A 42 8.81 -2.51 20.19
CA VAL A 42 7.45 -1.94 20.06
C VAL A 42 6.57 -2.85 19.20
N GLY A 43 7.18 -3.53 18.23
CA GLY A 43 6.51 -4.35 17.23
C GLY A 43 5.75 -3.50 16.22
N PHE A 44 6.08 -3.63 14.95
CA PHE A 44 5.41 -2.96 13.84
C PHE A 44 5.81 -3.62 12.51
N ASP A 45 5.02 -3.38 11.48
CA ASP A 45 5.40 -3.74 10.11
C ASP A 45 6.43 -2.75 9.57
N GLN A 46 6.22 -1.44 9.82
CA GLN A 46 7.10 -0.38 9.30
C GLN A 46 7.26 0.76 10.31
N LEU A 47 8.46 1.38 10.27
CA LEU A 47 8.79 2.62 10.96
C LEU A 47 8.63 3.79 9.99
N LEU A 48 7.86 4.79 10.38
CA LEU A 48 7.69 6.04 9.66
C LEU A 48 8.43 7.17 10.36
N ILE A 49 9.25 7.91 9.62
CA ILE A 49 9.99 9.06 10.14
C ILE A 49 9.51 10.32 9.42
N VAL A 50 9.03 11.27 10.21
CA VAL A 50 8.62 12.60 9.76
C VAL A 50 9.77 13.56 9.95
N GLU A 51 10.30 14.13 8.88
CA GLU A 51 11.45 15.04 8.88
C GLU A 51 11.08 16.40 8.26
N PRO A 52 11.84 17.48 8.57
CA PRO A 52 11.79 18.71 7.79
C PRO A 52 12.06 18.41 6.31
N PRO A 53 11.44 19.14 5.37
CA PRO A 53 11.64 18.93 3.95
C PRO A 53 13.07 19.35 3.54
N GLN A 54 13.59 18.66 2.53
CA GLN A 54 14.83 19.09 1.84
C GLN A 54 14.49 19.99 0.64
N ASN A 55 13.32 19.80 0.04
CA ASN A 55 12.79 20.63 -1.03
C ASN A 55 11.86 21.71 -0.42
N PRO A 56 12.08 23.01 -0.71
CA PRO A 56 11.26 24.11 -0.16
C PRO A 56 9.80 24.09 -0.68
N ASP A 57 9.51 23.39 -1.77
CA ASP A 57 8.17 23.33 -2.39
C ASP A 57 7.25 22.28 -1.76
N VAL A 58 7.74 21.53 -0.76
CA VAL A 58 6.97 20.52 -0.04
C VAL A 58 6.90 20.83 1.46
N ASP A 59 5.93 20.22 2.15
CA ASP A 59 5.68 20.51 3.57
C ASP A 59 6.56 19.69 4.50
N PHE A 60 6.83 18.44 4.12
CA PHE A 60 7.60 17.47 4.92
C PHE A 60 8.39 16.53 4.04
N ARG A 61 9.35 15.86 4.68
CA ARG A 61 9.98 14.64 4.19
C ARG A 61 9.50 13.44 4.99
N TYR A 62 9.33 12.32 4.30
CA TYR A 62 8.77 11.08 4.83
C TYR A 62 9.67 9.91 4.46
N ARG A 63 10.21 9.23 5.47
CA ARG A 63 11.02 8.04 5.28
C ARG A 63 10.34 6.83 5.91
N ILE A 64 10.49 5.67 5.26
CA ILE A 64 9.86 4.43 5.64
C ILE A 64 10.91 3.33 5.73
N PHE A 65 10.91 2.62 6.85
CA PHE A 65 11.76 1.44 7.04
C PHE A 65 10.88 0.23 7.37
N ASN A 66 11.14 -0.89 6.72
CA ASN A 66 10.59 -2.16 7.16
C ASN A 66 11.16 -2.57 8.52
N SER A 67 10.51 -3.51 9.19
CA SER A 67 10.98 -4.06 10.47
C SER A 67 12.33 -4.79 10.37
N ASP A 68 12.79 -5.18 9.17
CA ASP A 68 14.14 -5.72 8.93
C ASP A 68 15.23 -4.64 8.80
N GLY A 69 14.84 -3.36 8.79
CA GLY A 69 15.70 -2.20 8.63
C GLY A 69 15.89 -1.73 7.18
N SER A 70 15.35 -2.41 6.19
CA SER A 70 15.39 -1.95 4.79
C SER A 70 14.53 -0.69 4.60
N GLU A 71 15.04 0.31 3.86
CA GLU A 71 14.30 1.52 3.53
C GLU A 71 13.52 1.33 2.22
N VAL A 72 12.22 1.61 2.25
CA VAL A 72 11.30 1.48 1.12
C VAL A 72 10.90 2.83 0.55
N GLU A 73 10.46 2.84 -0.72
CA GLU A 73 10.18 4.06 -1.46
C GLU A 73 8.81 4.65 -1.12
N GLN A 74 7.80 3.82 -0.99
CA GLN A 74 6.41 4.24 -0.78
C GLN A 74 5.57 3.16 -0.11
N CYS A 75 4.62 3.59 0.73
CA CYS A 75 3.59 2.75 1.32
C CYS A 75 2.29 3.57 1.45
N GLY A 76 1.26 3.20 0.70
CA GLY A 76 -0.01 3.92 0.70
C GLY A 76 -0.72 3.91 2.07
N ASN A 77 -0.62 2.81 2.83
CA ASN A 77 -1.14 2.73 4.20
C ASN A 77 -0.36 3.66 5.14
N GLY A 78 0.98 3.66 5.01
CA GLY A 78 1.87 4.54 5.77
C GLY A 78 1.63 6.02 5.44
N ALA A 79 1.41 6.36 4.18
CA ALA A 79 1.11 7.73 3.76
C ALA A 79 -0.17 8.29 4.44
N ARG A 80 -1.20 7.45 4.61
CA ARG A 80 -2.41 7.85 5.36
C ARG A 80 -2.11 8.07 6.84
N CYS A 81 -1.35 7.16 7.47
CA CYS A 81 -0.93 7.32 8.86
C CYS A 81 -0.07 8.57 9.05
N PHE A 82 0.84 8.85 8.11
CA PHE A 82 1.64 10.07 8.09
C PHE A 82 0.78 11.33 8.08
N ALA A 83 -0.17 11.44 7.14
CA ALA A 83 -1.05 12.62 7.02
C ALA A 83 -1.86 12.84 8.30
N ARG A 84 -2.44 11.80 8.86
CA ARG A 84 -3.16 11.84 10.12
C ARG A 84 -2.27 12.30 11.28
N PHE A 85 -1.06 11.73 11.36
CA PHE A 85 -0.08 12.04 12.40
C PHE A 85 0.30 13.52 12.44
N VAL A 86 0.70 14.09 11.29
CA VAL A 86 1.19 15.49 11.26
C VAL A 86 0.09 16.50 11.64
N VAL A 87 -1.17 16.19 11.37
CA VAL A 87 -2.31 17.01 11.81
C VAL A 87 -2.60 16.80 13.30
N ASP A 88 -2.67 15.56 13.77
CA ASP A 88 -2.91 15.25 15.20
C ASP A 88 -1.82 15.86 16.10
N LYS A 89 -0.57 15.90 15.64
CA LYS A 89 0.57 16.52 16.34
C LYS A 89 0.66 18.04 16.13
N ARG A 90 -0.26 18.63 15.36
CA ARG A 90 -0.29 20.07 15.04
C ARG A 90 0.99 20.57 14.38
N LEU A 91 1.67 19.70 13.61
CA LEU A 91 2.85 20.09 12.82
C LEU A 91 2.43 20.89 11.59
N THR A 92 1.16 20.78 11.17
CA THR A 92 0.54 21.55 10.10
C THR A 92 -0.95 21.75 10.35
N VAL A 93 -1.52 22.83 9.78
CA VAL A 93 -2.97 23.09 9.70
C VAL A 93 -3.52 22.85 8.30
N LYS A 94 -2.65 22.51 7.35
CA LYS A 94 -3.04 22.24 5.97
C LYS A 94 -3.82 20.93 5.87
N ARG A 95 -4.82 20.89 5.00
CA ARG A 95 -5.52 19.65 4.62
C ARG A 95 -4.90 18.96 3.43
N LYS A 96 -4.28 19.72 2.52
CA LYS A 96 -3.48 19.19 1.42
C LYS A 96 -2.02 19.35 1.80
N ILE A 97 -1.32 18.24 1.84
CA ILE A 97 0.05 18.12 2.33
C ILE A 97 0.90 17.52 1.22
N LYS A 98 1.93 18.24 0.79
CA LYS A 98 2.93 17.74 -0.15
C LYS A 98 4.10 17.16 0.62
N VAL A 99 4.49 15.96 0.26
CA VAL A 99 5.51 15.21 1.00
C VAL A 99 6.55 14.64 0.03
N GLU A 100 7.81 14.89 0.31
CA GLU A 100 8.88 14.23 -0.42
C GLU A 100 9.14 12.84 0.18
N THR A 101 9.24 11.85 -0.68
CA THR A 101 9.57 10.47 -0.36
C THR A 101 10.76 10.02 -1.19
N LYS A 102 11.32 8.85 -0.90
CA LYS A 102 12.35 8.25 -1.75
C LYS A 102 11.87 7.97 -3.18
N GLY A 103 10.56 7.72 -3.36
CA GLY A 103 9.92 7.47 -4.65
C GLY A 103 9.42 8.73 -5.38
N GLY A 104 9.62 9.93 -4.82
CA GLY A 104 9.16 11.20 -5.39
C GLY A 104 8.23 11.98 -4.47
N ILE A 105 7.59 13.00 -5.01
CA ILE A 105 6.64 13.86 -4.27
C ILE A 105 5.25 13.24 -4.37
N ILE A 106 4.57 13.11 -3.22
CA ILE A 106 3.19 12.69 -3.13
C ILE A 106 2.32 13.80 -2.52
N GLU A 107 1.05 13.84 -2.88
CA GLU A 107 0.06 14.74 -2.29
C GLU A 107 -0.97 13.93 -1.48
N LEU A 108 -1.20 14.36 -0.26
CA LEU A 108 -2.12 13.75 0.69
C LEU A 108 -3.25 14.76 0.96
N ASP A 109 -4.51 14.35 0.84
CA ASP A 109 -5.68 15.21 1.08
C ASP A 109 -6.51 14.64 2.25
N ILE A 110 -6.58 15.41 3.34
CA ILE A 110 -7.37 15.07 4.53
C ILE A 110 -8.80 15.55 4.31
N ARG A 111 -9.69 14.59 4.10
CA ARG A 111 -11.10 14.82 3.81
C ARG A 111 -11.85 15.31 5.06
N PRO A 112 -13.00 15.98 4.89
CA PRO A 112 -13.82 16.46 6.03
C PRO A 112 -14.28 15.35 6.99
N ASP A 113 -14.46 14.12 6.50
CA ASP A 113 -14.83 12.96 7.28
C ASP A 113 -13.65 12.30 8.03
N GLY A 114 -12.45 12.88 7.90
CA GLY A 114 -11.23 12.39 8.53
C GLY A 114 -10.52 11.26 7.79
N GLN A 115 -11.06 10.81 6.65
CA GLN A 115 -10.34 9.89 5.77
C GLN A 115 -9.24 10.64 5.00
N ILE A 116 -8.25 9.90 4.54
CA ILE A 116 -7.12 10.44 3.81
C ILE A 116 -7.14 9.91 2.38
N ARG A 117 -7.14 10.85 1.42
CA ARG A 117 -7.01 10.56 0.00
C ARG A 117 -5.56 10.70 -0.42
N VAL A 118 -5.06 9.69 -1.10
CA VAL A 118 -3.67 9.59 -1.58
C VAL A 118 -3.70 9.46 -3.09
N ASP A 119 -2.90 10.26 -3.78
CA ASP A 119 -2.58 10.07 -5.19
C ASP A 119 -1.56 8.91 -5.30
N MET A 120 -1.99 7.81 -5.91
CA MET A 120 -1.17 6.60 -6.10
C MET A 120 -0.43 6.58 -7.44
N GLY A 121 -0.57 7.65 -8.24
CA GLY A 121 -0.05 7.74 -9.59
C GLY A 121 -0.85 6.94 -10.62
N PRO A 122 -0.50 7.08 -11.92
CA PRO A 122 -1.13 6.32 -12.98
C PRO A 122 -0.71 4.84 -12.94
N PRO A 123 -1.65 3.90 -13.19
CA PRO A 123 -1.30 2.49 -13.30
C PRO A 123 -0.51 2.24 -14.57
N ARG A 124 0.43 1.31 -14.53
CA ARG A 124 1.15 0.82 -15.71
C ARG A 124 0.51 -0.48 -16.17
N LEU A 125 0.25 -0.60 -17.46
CA LEU A 125 -0.54 -1.65 -18.06
C LEU A 125 0.22 -2.42 -19.14
N VAL A 126 1.29 -1.82 -19.66
CA VAL A 126 2.18 -2.43 -20.64
C VAL A 126 3.03 -3.50 -19.95
N PRO A 127 3.08 -4.75 -20.46
CA PRO A 127 3.77 -5.86 -19.79
C PRO A 127 5.21 -5.56 -19.36
N SER A 128 6.01 -4.90 -20.20
CA SER A 128 7.39 -4.53 -19.88
C SER A 128 7.51 -3.54 -18.70
N GLU A 129 6.50 -2.71 -18.47
CA GLU A 129 6.45 -1.76 -17.36
C GLU A 129 5.91 -2.39 -16.06
N ILE A 130 5.26 -3.58 -16.18
CA ILE A 130 4.75 -4.36 -15.04
C ILE A 130 5.82 -5.33 -14.49
N PRO A 131 6.98 -5.50 -15.08
CA PRO A 131 7.88 -6.64 -15.25
C PRO A 131 7.13 -7.99 -15.40
N PHE A 132 6.33 -8.09 -16.46
CA PHE A 132 5.56 -9.28 -16.81
C PHE A 132 5.87 -9.71 -18.24
N GLN A 133 6.11 -11.00 -18.45
CA GLN A 133 6.41 -11.56 -19.78
C GLN A 133 5.13 -11.87 -20.54
N ALA A 134 4.80 -10.99 -21.50
CA ALA A 134 3.73 -11.15 -22.48
C ALA A 134 4.07 -10.37 -23.74
N ASP A 135 3.57 -10.85 -24.90
CA ASP A 135 3.89 -10.27 -26.21
C ASP A 135 3.23 -8.90 -26.41
N GLN A 136 2.05 -8.70 -25.82
CA GLN A 136 1.26 -7.47 -25.96
C GLN A 136 0.40 -7.20 -24.73
N GLU A 137 -0.05 -5.94 -24.61
CA GLU A 137 -1.04 -5.57 -23.60
C GLU A 137 -2.38 -6.25 -23.88
N ALA A 138 -2.98 -6.81 -22.83
CA ALA A 138 -4.30 -7.43 -22.86
C ALA A 138 -5.09 -7.13 -21.58
N LEU A 139 -6.39 -7.35 -21.62
CA LEU A 139 -7.24 -7.23 -20.42
C LEU A 139 -7.06 -8.41 -19.47
N SER A 140 -6.76 -9.59 -20.03
CA SER A 140 -6.55 -10.82 -19.28
C SER A 140 -5.46 -11.65 -19.95
N TYR A 141 -4.74 -12.41 -19.15
CA TYR A 141 -3.67 -13.30 -19.57
C TYR A 141 -3.85 -14.70 -18.98
N PRO A 142 -3.78 -15.74 -19.80
CA PRO A 142 -3.73 -17.10 -19.28
C PRO A 142 -2.36 -17.37 -18.63
N LEU A 143 -2.38 -18.05 -17.50
CA LEU A 143 -1.20 -18.51 -16.78
C LEU A 143 -1.37 -19.99 -16.44
N GLU A 144 -0.38 -20.81 -16.74
CA GLU A 144 -0.34 -22.22 -16.37
C GLU A 144 0.36 -22.39 -15.02
N VAL A 145 -0.38 -22.82 -14.01
CA VAL A 145 0.13 -23.06 -12.65
C VAL A 145 -0.12 -24.51 -12.28
N ASP A 146 0.95 -25.31 -12.18
CA ASP A 146 0.87 -26.75 -11.86
C ASP A 146 -0.14 -27.54 -12.73
N GLY A 147 -0.17 -27.25 -14.02
CA GLY A 147 -1.09 -27.90 -14.96
C GLY A 147 -2.53 -27.37 -14.92
N GLN A 148 -2.81 -26.35 -14.11
CA GLN A 148 -4.07 -25.64 -14.12
C GLN A 148 -3.93 -24.31 -14.84
N ARG A 149 -4.88 -24.02 -15.73
CA ARG A 149 -4.94 -22.72 -16.39
C ARG A 149 -5.77 -21.75 -15.55
N VAL A 150 -5.17 -20.64 -15.16
CA VAL A 150 -5.83 -19.52 -14.49
C VAL A 150 -5.80 -18.27 -15.37
N GLU A 151 -6.83 -17.45 -15.29
CA GLU A 151 -6.89 -16.16 -15.99
C GLU A 151 -6.64 -15.03 -14.99
N LEU A 152 -5.73 -14.12 -15.34
CA LEU A 152 -5.39 -12.97 -14.49
C LEU A 152 -5.24 -11.69 -15.30
N ALA A 153 -5.49 -10.55 -14.65
CA ALA A 153 -5.07 -9.25 -15.14
C ALA A 153 -3.74 -8.88 -14.50
N ALA A 154 -2.83 -8.26 -15.28
CA ALA A 154 -1.56 -7.73 -14.79
C ALA A 154 -1.61 -6.20 -14.76
N VAL A 155 -1.24 -5.61 -13.62
CA VAL A 155 -1.22 -4.16 -13.38
C VAL A 155 -0.02 -3.81 -12.51
N SER A 156 0.68 -2.71 -12.78
CA SER A 156 1.66 -2.16 -11.86
C SER A 156 1.16 -0.84 -11.26
N MET A 157 1.25 -0.73 -9.93
CA MET A 157 1.06 0.49 -9.16
C MET A 157 2.40 0.99 -8.56
N GLY A 158 3.48 0.86 -9.35
CA GLY A 158 4.87 1.00 -8.88
C GLY A 158 5.48 -0.33 -8.43
N ASN A 159 4.64 -1.34 -8.19
CA ASN A 159 4.98 -2.73 -7.95
C ASN A 159 4.00 -3.64 -8.71
N PRO A 160 4.42 -4.85 -9.15
CA PRO A 160 3.60 -5.72 -9.98
C PRO A 160 2.47 -6.40 -9.20
N HIS A 161 1.29 -6.47 -9.82
CA HIS A 161 0.10 -7.16 -9.32
C HIS A 161 -0.50 -8.07 -10.38
N ALA A 162 -0.81 -9.31 -9.98
CA ALA A 162 -1.64 -10.27 -10.71
C ALA A 162 -3.01 -10.33 -10.03
N VAL A 163 -4.08 -10.02 -10.75
CA VAL A 163 -5.45 -9.98 -10.20
C VAL A 163 -6.28 -11.10 -10.82
N LEU A 164 -6.73 -12.03 -9.98
CA LEU A 164 -7.62 -13.13 -10.34
C LEU A 164 -9.04 -12.80 -9.89
N ARG A 165 -10.02 -12.99 -10.78
CA ARG A 165 -11.43 -12.93 -10.38
C ARG A 165 -11.83 -14.27 -9.79
N VAL A 166 -12.50 -14.23 -8.63
CA VAL A 166 -13.02 -15.39 -7.90
C VAL A 166 -14.49 -15.19 -7.55
N ASP A 167 -15.22 -16.29 -7.37
CA ASP A 167 -16.63 -16.24 -6.99
C ASP A 167 -16.79 -15.92 -5.49
N SER A 168 -15.86 -16.36 -4.65
CA SER A 168 -15.83 -16.10 -3.21
C SER A 168 -14.39 -15.93 -2.73
N VAL A 169 -14.11 -14.84 -2.02
CA VAL A 169 -12.79 -14.63 -1.41
C VAL A 169 -12.54 -15.58 -0.24
N GLU A 170 -13.59 -16.04 0.45
CA GLU A 170 -13.47 -17.00 1.54
C GLU A 170 -12.98 -18.36 1.05
N GLN A 171 -13.41 -18.76 -0.15
CA GLN A 171 -13.05 -20.05 -0.76
C GLN A 171 -11.85 -19.94 -1.69
N ALA A 172 -11.33 -18.72 -1.92
CA ALA A 172 -10.20 -18.51 -2.80
C ALA A 172 -8.95 -19.24 -2.30
N PRO A 173 -8.21 -19.95 -3.17
CA PRO A 173 -7.02 -20.75 -2.79
C PRO A 173 -5.78 -19.84 -2.61
N VAL A 174 -5.87 -18.84 -1.72
CA VAL A 174 -4.84 -17.80 -1.53
C VAL A 174 -3.50 -18.40 -1.15
N HIS A 175 -3.49 -19.33 -0.18
CA HIS A 175 -2.26 -19.96 0.32
C HIS A 175 -1.72 -21.05 -0.62
N GLU A 176 -2.54 -21.52 -1.56
CA GLU A 176 -2.12 -22.52 -2.55
C GLU A 176 -1.59 -21.86 -3.82
N LEU A 177 -2.37 -20.95 -4.43
CA LEU A 177 -2.00 -20.29 -5.69
C LEU A 177 -1.12 -19.05 -5.48
N GLY A 178 -1.28 -18.34 -4.36
CA GLY A 178 -0.53 -17.12 -4.07
C GLY A 178 0.98 -17.29 -4.22
N PRO A 179 1.63 -18.20 -3.45
CA PRO A 179 3.06 -18.41 -3.54
C PRO A 179 3.53 -18.94 -4.91
N LYS A 180 2.72 -19.75 -5.60
CA LYS A 180 3.06 -20.28 -6.93
C LYS A 180 3.06 -19.18 -8.00
N ILE A 181 2.06 -18.30 -7.97
CA ILE A 181 1.97 -17.17 -8.90
C ILE A 181 3.00 -16.10 -8.55
N GLU A 182 3.25 -15.83 -7.27
CA GLU A 182 4.31 -14.89 -6.82
C GLU A 182 5.65 -15.21 -7.49
N HIS A 183 6.02 -16.49 -7.55
CA HIS A 183 7.30 -16.97 -8.08
C HIS A 183 7.23 -17.46 -9.53
N HIS A 184 6.12 -17.26 -10.22
CA HIS A 184 5.96 -17.75 -11.58
C HIS A 184 6.97 -17.10 -12.54
N PRO A 185 7.61 -17.86 -13.46
CA PRO A 185 8.67 -17.34 -14.36
C PRO A 185 8.26 -16.12 -15.19
N ARG A 186 6.97 -15.97 -15.53
CA ARG A 186 6.47 -14.80 -16.26
C ARG A 186 6.52 -13.50 -15.44
N PHE A 187 6.76 -13.57 -14.13
CA PHE A 187 6.99 -12.42 -13.24
C PHE A 187 8.43 -12.44 -12.70
N PRO A 188 9.44 -12.01 -13.48
CA PRO A 188 10.86 -12.15 -13.10
C PRO A 188 11.25 -11.38 -11.84
N GLN A 189 10.47 -10.38 -11.43
CA GLN A 189 10.64 -9.62 -10.19
C GLN A 189 9.65 -10.03 -9.11
N ARG A 190 8.99 -11.20 -9.24
CA ARG A 190 7.86 -11.67 -8.44
C ARG A 190 6.65 -10.72 -8.55
N VAL A 191 5.52 -11.11 -7.95
CA VAL A 191 4.26 -10.37 -8.08
C VAL A 191 3.42 -10.48 -6.81
N ASN A 192 2.66 -9.44 -6.48
CA ASN A 192 1.57 -9.52 -5.51
C ASN A 192 0.35 -10.16 -6.20
N VAL A 193 -0.34 -11.07 -5.52
CA VAL A 193 -1.47 -11.82 -6.11
C VAL A 193 -2.76 -11.45 -5.41
N GLY A 194 -3.67 -10.79 -6.12
CA GLY A 194 -4.98 -10.39 -5.64
C GLY A 194 -6.08 -11.34 -6.07
N PHE A 195 -6.90 -11.80 -5.14
CA PHE A 195 -8.08 -12.62 -5.35
C PHE A 195 -9.30 -11.73 -5.18
N LEU A 196 -9.91 -11.32 -6.30
CA LEU A 196 -10.97 -10.31 -6.37
C LEU A 196 -12.34 -10.96 -6.55
N GLN A 197 -13.24 -10.75 -5.59
CA GLN A 197 -14.67 -11.04 -5.72
C GLN A 197 -15.42 -9.74 -6.06
N VAL A 198 -16.12 -9.73 -7.19
CA VAL A 198 -17.02 -8.65 -7.56
C VAL A 198 -18.36 -8.91 -6.91
N VAL A 199 -18.76 -8.06 -5.96
CA VAL A 199 -20.06 -8.17 -5.27
C VAL A 199 -21.16 -7.48 -6.09
N ASP A 200 -20.87 -6.26 -6.53
CA ASP A 200 -21.70 -5.49 -7.45
C ASP A 200 -20.81 -4.50 -8.26
N ARG A 201 -21.44 -3.61 -9.02
CA ARG A 201 -20.67 -2.68 -9.88
C ARG A 201 -19.80 -1.68 -9.11
N ARG A 202 -19.98 -1.54 -7.80
CA ARG A 202 -19.20 -0.58 -6.98
C ARG A 202 -18.60 -1.18 -5.72
N HIS A 203 -18.88 -2.46 -5.43
CA HIS A 203 -18.37 -3.16 -4.26
C HIS A 203 -17.63 -4.41 -4.65
N ALA A 204 -16.42 -4.54 -4.12
CA ALA A 204 -15.57 -5.70 -4.28
C ALA A 204 -15.02 -6.15 -2.93
N ARG A 205 -14.68 -7.43 -2.83
CA ARG A 205 -13.93 -8.01 -1.73
C ARG A 205 -12.62 -8.53 -2.27
N LEU A 206 -11.55 -8.36 -1.51
CA LEU A 206 -10.20 -8.66 -1.97
C LEU A 206 -9.38 -9.31 -0.86
N ARG A 207 -8.69 -10.39 -1.19
CA ARG A 207 -7.58 -10.94 -0.41
C ARG A 207 -6.31 -10.85 -1.23
N VAL A 208 -5.19 -10.56 -0.58
CA VAL A 208 -3.91 -10.37 -1.28
C VAL A 208 -2.83 -11.19 -0.63
N TRP A 209 -2.15 -11.99 -1.46
CA TRP A 209 -0.86 -12.58 -1.16
C TRP A 209 0.22 -11.59 -1.61
N GLU A 210 0.90 -10.94 -0.66
CA GLU A 210 1.92 -9.95 -0.97
C GLU A 210 3.29 -10.58 -1.18
N ARG A 211 4.00 -10.05 -2.14
CA ARG A 211 5.36 -10.42 -2.52
C ARG A 211 6.32 -10.38 -1.32
N GLY A 212 6.83 -11.56 -0.92
CA GLY A 212 7.77 -11.71 0.19
C GLY A 212 7.18 -11.60 1.59
N ALA A 213 5.85 -11.37 1.72
CA ALA A 213 5.20 -11.22 3.01
C ALA A 213 4.07 -12.24 3.26
N GLY A 214 3.54 -12.88 2.19
CA GLY A 214 2.39 -13.77 2.30
C GLY A 214 1.07 -13.03 2.34
N GLU A 215 0.01 -13.66 2.86
CA GLU A 215 -1.29 -13.01 2.98
C GLU A 215 -1.27 -11.93 4.07
N THR A 216 -1.75 -10.73 3.74
CA THR A 216 -1.77 -9.57 4.63
C THR A 216 -3.20 -9.06 4.86
N GLN A 217 -3.38 -8.25 5.93
CA GLN A 217 -4.68 -7.66 6.27
C GLN A 217 -5.11 -6.57 5.28
N ALA A 218 -4.14 -5.86 4.66
CA ALA A 218 -4.43 -4.78 3.72
C ALA A 218 -3.24 -4.45 2.83
N CYS A 219 -3.43 -4.59 1.53
CA CYS A 219 -2.52 -4.13 0.50
C CYS A 219 -3.13 -2.96 -0.28
N GLY A 220 -2.65 -1.74 -0.04
CA GLY A 220 -3.19 -0.54 -0.71
C GLY A 220 -2.99 -0.55 -2.22
N THR A 221 -1.79 -0.89 -2.70
CA THR A 221 -1.50 -1.02 -4.14
C THR A 221 -2.26 -2.19 -4.76
N GLY A 222 -2.47 -3.28 -3.99
CA GLY A 222 -3.29 -4.41 -4.42
C GLY A 222 -4.76 -4.02 -4.63
N ALA A 223 -5.33 -3.21 -3.72
CA ALA A 223 -6.70 -2.69 -3.88
C ALA A 223 -6.81 -1.77 -5.11
N CYS A 224 -5.82 -0.91 -5.35
CA CYS A 224 -5.75 -0.07 -6.54
C CYS A 224 -5.68 -0.91 -7.83
N ALA A 225 -4.77 -1.89 -7.88
CA ALA A 225 -4.59 -2.76 -9.04
C ALA A 225 -5.85 -3.59 -9.32
N ALA A 226 -6.51 -4.12 -8.28
CA ALA A 226 -7.75 -4.87 -8.41
C ALA A 226 -8.91 -4.02 -8.97
N ALA A 227 -9.07 -2.79 -8.45
CA ALA A 227 -10.08 -1.86 -8.95
C ALA A 227 -9.80 -1.45 -10.41
N VAL A 228 -8.56 -1.13 -10.77
CA VAL A 228 -8.15 -0.82 -12.14
C VAL A 228 -8.46 -1.99 -13.08
N ALA A 229 -8.07 -3.21 -12.71
CA ALA A 229 -8.34 -4.41 -13.49
C ALA A 229 -9.84 -4.61 -13.71
N ALA A 230 -10.65 -4.48 -12.66
CA ALA A 230 -12.10 -4.65 -12.72
C ALA A 230 -12.80 -3.58 -13.57
N ILE A 231 -12.38 -2.32 -13.47
CA ILE A 231 -12.90 -1.21 -14.28
C ILE A 231 -12.55 -1.41 -15.75
N ARG A 232 -11.30 -1.77 -16.06
CA ARG A 232 -10.86 -2.03 -17.44
C ARG A 232 -11.64 -3.16 -18.12
N GLN A 233 -12.00 -4.18 -17.37
CA GLN A 233 -12.77 -5.30 -17.88
C GLN A 233 -14.30 -5.05 -17.89
N GLY A 234 -14.74 -3.86 -17.49
CA GLY A 234 -16.15 -3.49 -17.45
C GLY A 234 -16.96 -4.21 -16.36
N TRP A 235 -16.29 -4.84 -15.39
CA TRP A 235 -16.95 -5.51 -14.28
C TRP A 235 -17.47 -4.52 -13.23
N MET A 236 -16.77 -3.40 -13.07
CA MET A 236 -17.07 -2.39 -12.05
C MET A 236 -16.96 -0.97 -12.58
N ASP A 237 -17.58 -0.02 -11.86
CA ASP A 237 -17.57 1.41 -12.14
C ASP A 237 -16.84 2.18 -11.03
N SER A 238 -16.07 3.19 -11.41
CA SER A 238 -15.45 4.10 -10.44
C SER A 238 -16.48 5.01 -9.76
N PRO A 239 -16.40 5.29 -8.44
CA PRO A 239 -15.46 4.71 -7.48
C PRO A 239 -15.82 3.29 -7.06
N VAL A 240 -14.79 2.49 -6.75
CA VAL A 240 -14.94 1.12 -6.24
C VAL A 240 -14.64 1.09 -4.75
N GLN A 241 -15.56 0.53 -3.96
CA GLN A 241 -15.34 0.18 -2.56
C GLN A 241 -14.71 -1.20 -2.49
N VAL A 242 -13.46 -1.29 -2.05
CA VAL A 242 -12.73 -2.54 -1.89
C VAL A 242 -12.68 -2.91 -0.42
N GLU A 243 -13.30 -4.02 -0.06
CA GLU A 243 -13.25 -4.62 1.26
C GLU A 243 -12.09 -5.61 1.33
N LEU A 244 -11.17 -5.35 2.27
CA LEU A 244 -10.03 -6.21 2.61
C LEU A 244 -10.25 -6.80 4.02
N PRO A 245 -9.50 -7.83 4.44
CA PRO A 245 -9.61 -8.36 5.81
C PRO A 245 -9.47 -7.29 6.91
N GLY A 246 -8.61 -6.29 6.71
CA GLY A 246 -8.38 -5.19 7.67
C GLY A 246 -9.38 -4.03 7.58
N GLY A 247 -10.29 -3.97 6.58
CA GLY A 247 -11.29 -2.91 6.40
C GLY A 247 -11.45 -2.46 4.96
N ARG A 248 -11.96 -1.24 4.74
CA ARG A 248 -12.39 -0.75 3.41
C ARG A 248 -11.54 0.40 2.90
N LEU A 249 -11.32 0.39 1.58
CA LEU A 249 -10.74 1.47 0.80
C LEU A 249 -11.71 1.89 -0.31
N SER A 250 -11.74 3.18 -0.62
CA SER A 250 -12.39 3.70 -1.81
C SER A 250 -11.34 4.00 -2.87
N ILE A 251 -11.49 3.40 -4.06
CA ILE A 251 -10.57 3.55 -5.17
C ILE A 251 -11.27 4.25 -6.32
N GLU A 252 -10.72 5.39 -6.75
CA GLU A 252 -11.22 6.16 -7.88
C GLU A 252 -10.19 6.10 -9.02
N TRP A 253 -10.66 5.79 -10.22
CA TRP A 253 -9.83 5.84 -11.42
C TRP A 253 -10.68 6.25 -12.63
N ALA A 254 -10.26 7.32 -13.30
CA ALA A 254 -11.00 7.90 -14.42
C ALA A 254 -10.63 7.30 -15.80
N GLY A 255 -9.68 6.35 -15.82
CA GLY A 255 -9.26 5.68 -17.07
C GLY A 255 -7.77 5.85 -17.39
N PRO A 256 -7.33 5.33 -18.53
CA PRO A 256 -5.92 5.35 -18.95
C PRO A 256 -5.29 6.74 -18.89
N GLY A 257 -4.03 6.81 -18.41
CA GLY A 257 -3.28 8.05 -18.26
C GLY A 257 -3.67 8.89 -17.04
N GLN A 258 -4.76 8.53 -16.32
CA GLN A 258 -5.18 9.23 -15.10
C GLN A 258 -4.64 8.54 -13.84
N PRO A 259 -4.34 9.29 -12.76
CA PRO A 259 -3.91 8.70 -11.52
C PRO A 259 -5.03 7.91 -10.85
N VAL A 260 -4.63 6.92 -10.08
CA VAL A 260 -5.51 6.19 -9.17
C VAL A 260 -5.53 6.91 -7.83
N MET A 261 -6.71 7.28 -7.36
CA MET A 261 -6.89 7.92 -6.06
C MET A 261 -7.39 6.88 -5.06
N MET A 262 -6.67 6.72 -3.95
CA MET A 262 -7.03 5.80 -2.87
C MET A 262 -7.45 6.60 -1.64
N THR A 263 -8.65 6.34 -1.12
CA THR A 263 -9.15 6.97 0.11
C THR A 263 -9.39 5.91 1.18
N GLY A 264 -8.94 6.17 2.41
CA GLY A 264 -9.15 5.26 3.52
C GLY A 264 -8.78 5.85 4.88
N PRO A 265 -9.04 5.09 5.96
CA PRO A 265 -8.77 5.53 7.32
C PRO A 265 -7.30 5.40 7.70
N ALA A 266 -6.94 6.13 8.75
CA ALA A 266 -5.73 5.94 9.54
C ALA A 266 -6.08 6.09 11.03
N VAL A 267 -5.64 5.17 11.85
CA VAL A 267 -6.02 5.07 13.25
C VAL A 267 -4.80 5.21 14.15
N ARG A 268 -4.88 6.09 15.14
CA ARG A 268 -3.92 6.18 16.23
C ARG A 268 -4.30 5.14 17.30
N VAL A 269 -3.32 4.34 17.73
CA VAL A 269 -3.52 3.30 18.73
C VAL A 269 -3.07 3.77 20.12
N PHE A 270 -1.79 4.12 20.26
CA PHE A 270 -1.23 4.66 21.51
C PHE A 270 0.02 5.51 21.24
N GLU A 271 0.49 6.19 22.28
CA GLU A 271 1.74 6.94 22.28
C GLU A 271 2.69 6.34 23.31
N GLY A 272 3.99 6.41 23.03
CA GLY A 272 5.01 5.86 23.91
C GLY A 272 6.37 6.53 23.74
N GLN A 273 7.34 5.99 24.44
CA GLN A 273 8.74 6.43 24.37
C GLN A 273 9.66 5.20 24.25
N VAL A 274 10.71 5.35 23.42
CA VAL A 274 11.79 4.37 23.31
C VAL A 274 13.14 5.00 23.61
N ARG A 275 14.09 4.19 24.02
CA ARG A 275 15.50 4.61 24.13
C ARG A 275 16.17 4.47 22.77
N LEU A 276 16.95 5.50 22.41
CA LEU A 276 17.87 5.48 21.28
C LEU A 276 19.24 5.01 21.77
#